data_57a748b699625ff512b9c050f80760e9
#
_entry.id   57a748b699625ff512b9c050f80760e9
#
_cell.length_a   1.000
_cell.length_b   1.000
_cell.length_c   1.000
_cell.angle_alpha   90.00
_cell.angle_beta   90.00
_cell.angle_gamma   90.00
#
_symmetry.space_group_name_H-M   'P 1'
#
loop_
_entity.id
_entity.type
_entity.pdbx_description
1 polymer ?
#
loop_
_entity_poly.entity_id
_entity_poly.type
_entity_poly.pdbx_seq_one_letter_code
_entity_poly.pdbx_strand_id
1 'polypeptide(L)'
;MAKRPTIEKTTSKTQPKADRPFAPGYGIVGAEDGKGLLPWAWVARKMNNCRTFWLATIHAGLRAGKQRPHVMPVWGVWLDDAFFFSTGRKSRKGQNLATNPACTIANDDGEEAVIVEGMATQAEDAAELERVATVYKKKYKMDPRSMGEPIFRVQPSRVFGFVEKTFPQSATRWKL
;
A
#
# COMPACT_ATOMS: atom_id res chain seq x y z
N MET A 1 24.36 -42.84 3.91
CA MET A 1 24.67 -41.53 3.26
C MET A 1 23.37 -40.75 3.14
N ALA A 2 23.16 -39.77 4.01
CA ALA A 2 21.96 -38.93 4.03
C ALA A 2 22.16 -37.75 3.07
N LYS A 3 21.24 -37.56 2.11
CA LYS A 3 21.22 -36.41 1.19
C LYS A 3 20.84 -35.13 1.98
N ARG A 4 21.74 -34.12 1.92
CA ARG A 4 21.44 -32.77 2.41
C ARG A 4 20.28 -32.17 1.61
N PRO A 5 19.31 -31.49 2.23
CA PRO A 5 18.27 -30.75 1.50
C PRO A 5 18.90 -29.55 0.78
N THR A 6 18.61 -29.45 -0.51
CA THR A 6 18.97 -28.29 -1.34
C THR A 6 18.13 -27.10 -0.89
N ILE A 7 18.79 -26.06 -0.39
CA ILE A 7 18.16 -24.78 -0.07
C ILE A 7 17.80 -24.12 -1.41
N GLU A 8 16.51 -24.07 -1.74
CA GLU A 8 16.02 -23.26 -2.84
C GLU A 8 16.41 -21.80 -2.61
N LYS A 9 17.16 -21.24 -3.55
CA LYS A 9 17.52 -19.83 -3.58
C LYS A 9 16.25 -19.02 -3.75
N THR A 10 15.82 -18.36 -2.69
CA THR A 10 14.80 -17.30 -2.74
C THR A 10 15.23 -16.28 -3.79
N THR A 11 14.47 -16.15 -4.86
CA THR A 11 14.67 -15.14 -5.89
C THR A 11 14.60 -13.77 -5.21
N SER A 12 15.73 -13.08 -5.16
CA SER A 12 15.82 -11.69 -4.67
C SER A 12 14.94 -10.83 -5.55
N LYS A 13 13.76 -10.44 -5.05
CA LYS A 13 12.93 -9.41 -5.69
C LYS A 13 13.78 -8.14 -5.79
N THR A 14 13.99 -7.67 -7.01
CA THR A 14 14.68 -6.39 -7.25
C THR A 14 13.89 -5.29 -6.54
N GLN A 15 14.56 -4.54 -5.67
CA GLN A 15 13.91 -3.45 -4.95
C GLN A 15 13.44 -2.38 -5.94
N PRO A 16 12.27 -1.74 -5.71
CA PRO A 16 11.79 -0.66 -6.55
C PRO A 16 12.80 0.48 -6.62
N LYS A 17 12.95 1.05 -7.81
CA LYS A 17 13.85 2.20 -8.02
C LYS A 17 13.29 3.42 -7.30
N ALA A 18 14.10 4.00 -6.42
CA ALA A 18 13.77 5.25 -5.73
C ALA A 18 14.25 6.46 -6.57
N ASP A 19 13.40 7.49 -6.62
CA ASP A 19 13.76 8.81 -7.14
C ASP A 19 13.06 9.90 -6.31
N ARG A 20 13.32 11.18 -6.62
CA ARG A 20 12.61 12.30 -5.99
C ARG A 20 11.27 12.52 -6.67
N PRO A 21 10.19 12.83 -5.93
CA PRO A 21 8.96 13.34 -6.54
C PRO A 21 9.23 14.73 -7.16
N PHE A 22 8.40 15.10 -8.15
CA PHE A 22 8.42 16.46 -8.69
C PHE A 22 7.53 17.36 -7.82
N ALA A 23 8.14 18.32 -7.12
CA ALA A 23 7.44 19.28 -6.25
C ALA A 23 8.21 20.63 -6.23
N PRO A 24 8.16 21.41 -7.34
CA PRO A 24 9.00 22.60 -7.51
C PRO A 24 8.74 23.69 -6.47
N GLY A 25 7.51 23.78 -5.92
CA GLY A 25 7.19 24.71 -4.83
C GLY A 25 7.96 24.46 -3.53
N TYR A 26 8.57 23.29 -3.41
CA TYR A 26 9.42 22.92 -2.27
C TYR A 26 10.90 22.74 -2.69
N GLY A 27 11.28 23.22 -3.88
CA GLY A 27 12.63 23.08 -4.40
C GLY A 27 12.98 21.69 -4.91
N ILE A 28 12.00 20.79 -5.07
CA ILE A 28 12.20 19.44 -5.61
C ILE A 28 11.90 19.45 -7.09
N VAL A 29 12.91 19.54 -7.93
CA VAL A 29 12.76 19.71 -9.40
C VAL A 29 13.06 18.43 -10.21
N GLY A 30 13.33 17.31 -9.56
CA GLY A 30 13.55 16.02 -10.24
C GLY A 30 14.46 15.05 -9.50
N ALA A 31 14.83 13.98 -10.20
CA ALA A 31 15.70 12.93 -9.70
C ALA A 31 17.15 13.45 -9.61
N GLU A 32 17.48 14.07 -8.50
CA GLU A 32 18.84 14.44 -8.20
C GLU A 32 19.55 13.30 -7.43
N ASP A 33 20.76 13.52 -7.07
CA ASP A 33 21.82 12.66 -6.53
C ASP A 33 21.44 11.46 -5.62
N GLY A 34 20.17 11.26 -5.30
CA GLY A 34 19.69 10.18 -4.42
C GLY A 34 20.08 10.34 -2.95
N LYS A 35 20.78 11.42 -2.58
CA LYS A 35 21.19 11.70 -1.21
C LYS A 35 19.97 12.03 -0.34
N GLY A 36 19.79 11.28 0.75
CA GLY A 36 18.66 11.45 1.68
C GLY A 36 17.39 10.71 1.26
N LEU A 37 17.39 9.97 0.13
CA LEU A 37 16.28 9.11 -0.22
C LEU A 37 16.08 8.00 0.82
N LEU A 38 14.81 7.70 1.09
CA LEU A 38 14.41 6.64 2.02
C LEU A 38 14.61 5.25 1.37
N PRO A 39 15.09 4.23 2.11
CA PRO A 39 15.19 2.87 1.58
C PRO A 39 13.80 2.20 1.51
N TRP A 40 13.58 1.29 0.56
CA TRP A 40 12.33 0.55 0.43
C TRP A 40 11.90 -0.19 1.72
N ALA A 41 12.88 -0.72 2.46
CA ALA A 41 12.62 -1.37 3.74
C ALA A 41 11.96 -0.44 4.78
N TRP A 42 12.14 0.88 4.66
CA TRP A 42 11.47 1.86 5.50
C TRP A 42 9.96 1.86 5.25
N VAL A 43 9.53 1.76 3.96
CA VAL A 43 8.11 1.63 3.60
C VAL A 43 7.49 0.41 4.26
N ALA A 44 8.10 -0.78 4.06
CA ALA A 44 7.61 -2.02 4.64
C ALA A 44 7.50 -1.94 6.18
N ARG A 45 8.51 -1.35 6.84
CA ARG A 45 8.49 -1.16 8.29
C ARG A 45 7.35 -0.25 8.73
N LYS A 46 7.14 0.90 8.06
CA LYS A 46 6.07 1.84 8.38
C LYS A 46 4.70 1.22 8.19
N MET A 47 4.46 0.56 7.06
CA MET A 47 3.20 -0.10 6.74
C MET A 47 2.90 -1.26 7.70
N ASN A 48 3.90 -2.02 8.13
CA ASN A 48 3.69 -3.11 9.08
C ASN A 48 3.39 -2.61 10.51
N ASN A 49 4.00 -1.50 10.92
CA ASN A 49 3.81 -0.96 12.26
C ASN A 49 2.54 -0.11 12.40
N CYS A 50 2.05 0.46 11.30
CA CYS A 50 0.80 1.23 11.28
C CYS A 50 -0.41 0.33 11.50
N ARG A 51 -1.35 0.77 12.35
CA ARG A 51 -2.56 0.00 12.67
C ARG A 51 -3.74 0.40 11.79
N THR A 52 -3.91 1.68 11.53
CA THR A 52 -5.02 2.25 10.76
C THR A 52 -4.47 2.94 9.52
N PHE A 53 -5.19 2.83 8.42
CA PHE A 53 -4.80 3.42 7.15
C PHE A 53 -5.96 4.23 6.58
N TRP A 54 -5.65 5.29 5.87
CA TRP A 54 -6.62 6.08 5.15
C TRP A 54 -6.72 5.57 3.72
N LEU A 55 -7.90 5.08 3.33
CA LEU A 55 -8.20 4.63 1.96
C LEU A 55 -9.00 5.70 1.24
N ALA A 56 -8.42 6.25 0.17
CA ALA A 56 -9.07 7.17 -0.76
C ALA A 56 -9.56 6.41 -2.00
N THR A 57 -10.83 6.60 -2.37
CA THR A 57 -11.48 5.99 -3.54
C THR A 57 -12.36 7.01 -4.25
N ILE A 58 -12.65 6.77 -5.54
CA ILE A 58 -13.54 7.61 -6.34
C ILE A 58 -14.44 6.74 -7.23
N HIS A 59 -15.70 7.11 -7.40
CA HIS A 59 -16.64 6.41 -8.27
C HIS A 59 -16.46 6.83 -9.73
N ALA A 60 -16.27 5.88 -10.66
CA ALA A 60 -16.03 6.18 -12.07
C ALA A 60 -17.31 6.63 -12.82
N GLY A 61 -18.47 6.11 -12.44
CA GLY A 61 -19.74 6.30 -13.18
C GLY A 61 -20.44 7.65 -12.97
N LEU A 62 -19.86 8.59 -12.25
CA LEU A 62 -20.43 9.91 -12.04
C LEU A 62 -19.95 10.88 -13.14
N ARG A 63 -20.86 11.77 -13.58
CA ARG A 63 -20.51 12.84 -14.54
C ARG A 63 -19.34 13.69 -14.00
N ALA A 64 -18.55 14.23 -14.92
CA ALA A 64 -17.49 15.18 -14.57
C ALA A 64 -18.05 16.31 -13.67
N GLY A 65 -17.32 16.66 -12.62
CA GLY A 65 -17.76 17.60 -11.59
C GLY A 65 -18.71 17.04 -10.51
N LYS A 66 -19.20 15.81 -10.65
CA LYS A 66 -19.97 15.10 -9.61
C LYS A 66 -19.14 14.05 -8.87
N GLN A 67 -17.97 13.72 -9.40
CA GLN A 67 -17.03 12.82 -8.75
C GLN A 67 -16.44 13.49 -7.52
N ARG A 68 -16.52 12.81 -6.39
CA ARG A 68 -15.94 13.31 -5.14
C ARG A 68 -15.06 12.22 -4.54
N PRO A 69 -13.82 12.53 -4.15
CA PRO A 69 -13.00 11.62 -3.36
C PRO A 69 -13.76 11.18 -2.10
N HIS A 70 -13.63 9.92 -1.78
CA HIS A 70 -14.17 9.33 -0.57
C HIS A 70 -13.03 8.73 0.23
N VAL A 71 -12.76 9.27 1.41
CA VAL A 71 -11.67 8.85 2.28
C VAL A 71 -12.25 8.25 3.55
N MET A 72 -11.80 7.04 3.90
CA MET A 72 -12.22 6.35 5.12
C MET A 72 -11.07 5.58 5.74
N PRO A 73 -11.04 5.47 7.09
CA PRO A 73 -10.08 4.61 7.75
C PRO A 73 -10.40 3.13 7.46
N VAL A 74 -9.34 2.34 7.30
CA VAL A 74 -9.44 0.89 7.14
C VAL A 74 -8.34 0.19 7.95
N TRP A 75 -8.62 -1.03 8.36
CA TRP A 75 -7.60 -1.96 8.81
C TRP A 75 -7.01 -2.69 7.60
N GLY A 76 -5.72 -2.94 7.64
CA GLY A 76 -5.06 -3.66 6.57
C GLY A 76 -3.64 -4.11 6.92
N VAL A 77 -3.10 -4.94 6.08
CA VAL A 77 -1.76 -5.50 6.24
C VAL A 77 -0.92 -5.30 4.99
N TRP A 78 0.37 -5.09 5.17
CA TRP A 78 1.37 -5.05 4.11
C TRP A 78 2.05 -6.41 4.02
N LEU A 79 1.96 -7.06 2.88
CA LEU A 79 2.54 -8.37 2.64
C LEU A 79 3.01 -8.48 1.19
N ASP A 80 4.24 -8.95 0.97
CA ASP A 80 4.82 -9.19 -0.36
C ASP A 80 4.75 -7.96 -1.30
N ASP A 81 4.99 -6.76 -0.75
CA ASP A 81 4.92 -5.48 -1.46
C ASP A 81 3.53 -5.13 -2.01
N ALA A 82 2.48 -5.64 -1.38
CA ALA A 82 1.09 -5.28 -1.63
C ALA A 82 0.35 -4.96 -0.33
N PHE A 83 -0.71 -4.17 -0.42
CA PHE A 83 -1.57 -3.86 0.72
C PHE A 83 -2.88 -4.63 0.63
N PHE A 84 -3.30 -5.25 1.75
CA PHE A 84 -4.53 -6.03 1.82
C PHE A 84 -5.48 -5.47 2.87
N PHE A 85 -6.76 -5.34 2.51
CA PHE A 85 -7.81 -4.91 3.43
C PHE A 85 -9.14 -5.57 3.06
N SER A 86 -10.08 -5.60 4.00
CA SER A 86 -11.45 -6.06 3.74
C SER A 86 -12.44 -4.90 3.86
N THR A 87 -13.48 -4.93 3.02
CA THR A 87 -14.58 -3.96 3.11
C THR A 87 -15.86 -4.53 2.50
N GLY A 88 -17.01 -4.15 3.09
CA GLY A 88 -18.32 -4.58 2.60
C GLY A 88 -18.59 -4.12 1.17
N ARG A 89 -19.11 -5.03 0.33
CA ARG A 89 -19.47 -4.74 -1.08
C ARG A 89 -20.47 -3.58 -1.20
N LYS A 90 -21.38 -3.44 -0.24
CA LYS A 90 -22.41 -2.41 -0.21
C LYS A 90 -21.90 -1.07 0.39
N SER A 91 -20.71 -1.04 0.97
CA SER A 91 -20.12 0.21 1.45
C SER A 91 -19.78 1.14 0.27
N ARG A 92 -19.75 2.46 0.51
CA ARG A 92 -19.40 3.43 -0.55
C ARG A 92 -18.03 3.13 -1.18
N LYS A 93 -17.03 2.80 -0.36
CA LYS A 93 -15.70 2.43 -0.88
C LYS A 93 -15.73 1.12 -1.68
N GLY A 94 -16.51 0.11 -1.27
CA GLY A 94 -16.71 -1.13 -2.04
C GLY A 94 -17.38 -0.86 -3.39
N GLN A 95 -18.41 -0.02 -3.42
CA GLN A 95 -19.07 0.41 -4.65
C GLN A 95 -18.15 1.23 -5.56
N ASN A 96 -17.34 2.13 -4.98
CA ASN A 96 -16.35 2.89 -5.74
C ASN A 96 -15.34 1.94 -6.41
N LEU A 97 -14.77 0.99 -5.66
CA LEU A 97 -13.78 0.05 -6.17
C LEU A 97 -14.35 -0.90 -7.25
N ALA A 98 -15.65 -1.22 -7.19
CA ALA A 98 -16.30 -2.01 -8.23
C ALA A 98 -16.36 -1.28 -9.59
N THR A 99 -16.32 0.05 -9.60
CA THR A 99 -16.40 0.87 -10.82
C THR A 99 -15.04 1.49 -11.20
N ASN A 100 -14.16 1.71 -10.22
CA ASN A 100 -12.84 2.26 -10.42
C ASN A 100 -11.86 1.63 -9.40
N PRO A 101 -11.00 0.71 -9.82
CA PRO A 101 -10.06 0.05 -8.93
C PRO A 101 -8.91 0.94 -8.45
N ALA A 102 -8.72 2.12 -9.07
CA ALA A 102 -7.67 3.06 -8.64
C ALA A 102 -7.96 3.58 -7.24
N CYS A 103 -6.97 3.50 -6.38
CA CYS A 103 -7.07 3.97 -5.00
C CYS A 103 -5.73 4.44 -4.45
N THR A 104 -5.81 5.15 -3.34
CA THR A 104 -4.63 5.58 -2.58
C THR A 104 -4.78 5.12 -1.13
N ILE A 105 -3.72 4.55 -0.60
CA ILE A 105 -3.59 4.18 0.82
C ILE A 105 -2.54 5.08 1.45
N ALA A 106 -2.86 5.66 2.61
CA ALA A 106 -1.88 6.35 3.45
C ALA A 106 -1.90 5.76 4.86
N ASN A 107 -0.72 5.71 5.51
CA ASN A 107 -0.66 5.46 6.94
C ASN A 107 -1.23 6.67 7.71
N ASP A 108 -1.54 6.52 9.00
CA ASP A 108 -2.10 7.59 9.84
C ASP A 108 -1.03 8.42 10.59
N ASP A 109 0.20 8.40 10.07
CA ASP A 109 1.33 9.15 10.61
C ASP A 109 1.71 10.26 9.63
N GLY A 110 1.40 11.50 9.97
CA GLY A 110 1.71 12.66 9.13
C GLY A 110 3.18 13.08 9.18
N GLU A 111 3.92 12.77 10.27
CA GLU A 111 5.34 13.12 10.41
C GLU A 111 6.24 12.16 9.60
N GLU A 112 5.81 10.90 9.47
CA GLU A 112 6.50 9.87 8.69
C GLU A 112 5.49 9.20 7.74
N ALA A 113 5.11 9.92 6.70
CA ALA A 113 4.03 9.54 5.80
C ALA A 113 4.48 8.56 4.71
N VAL A 114 3.70 7.50 4.53
CA VAL A 114 3.76 6.59 3.37
C VAL A 114 2.45 6.71 2.61
N ILE A 115 2.53 7.01 1.31
CA ILE A 115 1.37 7.10 0.41
C ILE A 115 1.56 6.08 -0.71
N VAL A 116 0.62 5.16 -0.84
CA VAL A 116 0.61 4.08 -1.84
C VAL A 116 -0.49 4.36 -2.85
N GLU A 117 -0.11 4.64 -4.09
CA GLU A 117 -1.04 4.69 -5.23
C GLU A 117 -1.03 3.34 -5.94
N GLY A 118 -2.20 2.80 -6.22
CA GLY A 118 -2.29 1.47 -6.84
C GLY A 118 -3.69 1.11 -7.30
N MET A 119 -3.81 -0.15 -7.71
CA MET A 119 -5.04 -0.74 -8.21
C MET A 119 -5.52 -1.83 -7.25
N ALA A 120 -6.77 -1.71 -6.79
CA ALA A 120 -7.39 -2.69 -5.92
C ALA A 120 -8.09 -3.77 -6.76
N THR A 121 -7.75 -5.04 -6.52
CA THR A 121 -8.43 -6.21 -7.07
C THR A 121 -8.90 -7.10 -5.94
N GLN A 122 -9.95 -7.88 -6.13
CA GLN A 122 -10.34 -8.89 -5.16
C GLN A 122 -9.26 -9.99 -5.14
N ALA A 123 -8.78 -10.34 -3.96
CA ALA A 123 -7.86 -11.46 -3.78
C ALA A 123 -8.65 -12.77 -3.83
N GLU A 124 -8.21 -13.72 -4.67
CA GLU A 124 -8.90 -15.00 -4.90
C GLU A 124 -7.99 -16.20 -4.66
N ASP A 125 -6.67 -16.01 -4.69
CA ASP A 125 -5.71 -17.09 -4.45
C ASP A 125 -5.77 -17.58 -3.01
N ALA A 126 -6.07 -18.86 -2.82
CA ALA A 126 -6.27 -19.44 -1.50
C ALA A 126 -5.00 -19.40 -0.63
N ALA A 127 -3.82 -19.61 -1.23
CA ALA A 127 -2.56 -19.57 -0.49
C ALA A 127 -2.19 -18.13 -0.07
N GLU A 128 -2.47 -17.14 -0.93
CA GLU A 128 -2.32 -15.73 -0.59
C GLU A 128 -3.27 -15.33 0.55
N LEU A 129 -4.55 -15.70 0.46
CA LEU A 129 -5.56 -15.42 1.49
C LEU A 129 -5.21 -16.03 2.85
N GLU A 130 -4.62 -17.24 2.88
CA GLU A 130 -4.17 -17.86 4.13
C GLU A 130 -3.00 -17.09 4.77
N ARG A 131 -2.04 -16.62 3.97
CA ARG A 131 -0.93 -15.79 4.44
C ARG A 131 -1.43 -14.44 4.96
N VAL A 132 -2.36 -13.80 4.22
CA VAL A 132 -3.01 -12.54 4.62
C VAL A 132 -3.74 -12.73 5.95
N ALA A 133 -4.56 -13.78 6.08
CA ALA A 133 -5.30 -14.08 7.31
C ALA A 133 -4.36 -14.28 8.50
N THR A 134 -3.24 -14.97 8.31
CA THR A 134 -2.23 -15.17 9.36
C THR A 134 -1.66 -13.84 9.86
N VAL A 135 -1.24 -12.95 8.96
CA VAL A 135 -0.70 -11.63 9.32
C VAL A 135 -1.77 -10.75 9.94
N TYR A 136 -2.98 -10.77 9.39
CA TYR A 136 -4.11 -9.98 9.88
C TYR A 136 -4.51 -10.40 11.30
N LYS A 137 -4.59 -11.71 11.56
CA LYS A 137 -4.87 -12.29 12.87
C LYS A 137 -3.81 -11.91 13.92
N LYS A 138 -2.54 -11.92 13.54
CA LYS A 138 -1.45 -11.47 14.41
C LYS A 138 -1.61 -10.00 14.80
N LYS A 139 -1.98 -9.12 13.84
CA LYS A 139 -2.09 -7.67 14.01
C LYS A 139 -3.37 -7.24 14.72
N TYR A 140 -4.52 -7.77 14.30
CA TYR A 140 -5.85 -7.31 14.73
C TYR A 140 -6.59 -8.29 15.64
N LYS A 141 -6.04 -9.50 15.88
CA LYS A 141 -6.67 -10.58 16.68
C LYS A 141 -7.98 -11.08 16.07
N MET A 142 -8.14 -10.93 14.76
CA MET A 142 -9.34 -11.28 13.99
C MET A 142 -8.95 -11.85 12.62
N ASP A 143 -9.71 -12.82 12.14
CA ASP A 143 -9.58 -13.32 10.77
C ASP A 143 -10.45 -12.47 9.84
N PRO A 144 -9.88 -11.81 8.81
CA PRO A 144 -10.66 -10.96 7.91
C PRO A 144 -11.71 -11.75 7.12
N ARG A 145 -11.54 -13.05 6.94
CA ARG A 145 -12.48 -13.94 6.23
C ARG A 145 -13.76 -14.16 7.02
N SER A 146 -13.72 -14.02 8.36
CA SER A 146 -14.91 -14.21 9.23
C SER A 146 -16.00 -13.17 8.99
N MET A 147 -15.69 -12.08 8.31
CA MET A 147 -16.67 -11.05 7.97
C MET A 147 -17.55 -11.41 6.74
N GLY A 148 -17.21 -12.45 5.98
CA GLY A 148 -17.92 -12.82 4.74
C GLY A 148 -17.83 -11.79 3.60
N GLU A 149 -16.95 -10.80 3.75
CA GLU A 149 -16.75 -9.72 2.80
C GLU A 149 -15.45 -9.91 1.99
N PRO A 150 -15.35 -9.34 0.78
CA PRO A 150 -14.15 -9.50 -0.01
C PRO A 150 -12.91 -8.91 0.65
N ILE A 151 -11.79 -9.58 0.44
CA ILE A 151 -10.47 -9.05 0.72
C ILE A 151 -9.92 -8.47 -0.58
N PHE A 152 -9.52 -7.22 -0.55
CA PHE A 152 -8.90 -6.54 -1.69
C PHE A 152 -7.38 -6.55 -1.53
N ARG A 153 -6.70 -6.80 -2.65
CA ARG A 153 -5.27 -6.63 -2.82
C ARG A 153 -5.04 -5.33 -3.60
N VAL A 154 -4.31 -4.40 -3.03
CA VAL A 154 -3.84 -3.20 -3.72
C VAL A 154 -2.42 -3.46 -4.20
N GLN A 155 -2.27 -3.55 -5.53
CA GLN A 155 -0.96 -3.60 -6.16
C GLN A 155 -0.44 -2.18 -6.34
N PRO A 156 0.67 -1.81 -5.69
CA PRO A 156 1.25 -0.49 -5.86
C PRO A 156 1.76 -0.26 -7.29
N SER A 157 1.56 0.93 -7.81
CA SER A 157 2.22 1.44 -9.03
C SER A 157 3.22 2.54 -8.69
N ARG A 158 2.91 3.30 -7.65
CA ARG A 158 3.79 4.33 -7.07
C ARG A 158 3.65 4.34 -5.55
N VAL A 159 4.76 4.60 -4.89
CA VAL A 159 4.78 4.83 -3.45
C VAL A 159 5.56 6.11 -3.17
N PHE A 160 5.08 6.90 -2.23
CA PHE A 160 5.79 8.08 -1.74
C PHE A 160 6.11 7.92 -0.26
N GLY A 161 7.26 8.42 0.14
CA GLY A 161 7.70 8.49 1.53
C GLY A 161 8.19 9.87 1.88
N PHE A 162 7.77 10.37 3.04
CA PHE A 162 8.17 11.67 3.56
C PHE A 162 8.47 11.57 5.04
N VAL A 163 9.54 12.24 5.48
CA VAL A 163 9.87 12.43 6.89
C VAL A 163 9.92 13.94 7.14
N GLU A 164 9.00 14.48 7.93
CA GLU A 164 8.85 15.92 8.17
C GLU A 164 10.17 16.57 8.58
N LYS A 165 10.84 16.00 9.57
CA LYS A 165 12.10 16.52 10.13
C LYS A 165 13.22 16.68 9.11
N THR A 166 13.18 15.94 8.01
CA THR A 166 14.21 15.93 6.97
C THR A 166 13.63 16.25 5.58
N PHE A 167 12.42 16.79 5.51
CA PHE A 167 11.83 17.30 4.28
C PHE A 167 12.56 18.60 3.85
N PRO A 168 12.86 18.84 2.57
CA PRO A 168 12.49 18.01 1.40
C PRO A 168 13.48 16.87 1.06
N GLN A 169 14.60 16.74 1.78
CA GLN A 169 15.65 15.77 1.46
C GLN A 169 15.18 14.31 1.56
N SER A 170 14.23 14.01 2.48
CA SER A 170 13.64 12.68 2.62
C SER A 170 12.55 12.37 1.58
N ALA A 171 12.06 13.36 0.84
CA ALA A 171 11.01 13.14 -0.14
C ALA A 171 11.44 12.10 -1.18
N THR A 172 10.80 10.94 -1.15
CA THR A 172 11.15 9.78 -1.98
C THR A 172 9.93 9.26 -2.72
N ARG A 173 10.10 8.90 -3.99
CA ARG A 173 9.11 8.20 -4.79
C ARG A 173 9.71 6.89 -5.29
N TRP A 174 8.92 5.81 -5.23
CA TRP A 174 9.23 4.54 -5.88
C TRP A 174 8.22 4.27 -6.98
N LYS A 175 8.70 3.73 -8.10
CA LYS A 175 7.89 3.21 -9.21
C LYS A 175 8.02 1.69 -9.22
N LEU A 176 6.89 0.99 -9.28
CA LEU A 176 6.80 -0.47 -9.23
C LEU A 176 6.31 -1.04 -10.57
#